data_60b4e1247150eb39802e7c54b36dbb06
#
_entry.id   60b4e1247150eb39802e7c54b36dbb06
#
_cell.length_a   1.000
_cell.length_b   1.000
_cell.length_c   1.000
_cell.angle_alpha   90.00
_cell.angle_beta   90.00
_cell.angle_gamma   90.00
#
_symmetry.space_group_name_H-M   'P 1'
#
loop_
_entity.id
_entity.type
_entity.pdbx_description
1 polymer ?
#
loop_
_entity_poly.entity_id
_entity_poly.type
_entity_poly.pdbx_seq_one_letter_code
_entity_poly.pdbx_strand_id
1 'polypeptide(L)'
;MTKKVTINDIASLVGVSKATISYYLNGNMRKMSLETREKIRLAIEETGYQPNKMAQSLVTRDTKTIGVVIADITNPFISSVIKGIHDTCKKYGYTVNFTNSDNDQLIEQENIERLQQQNVSGIILDTVDANSLLIQKLSKKRTVLVDRQSREVTLDTVVSNNRNSTKAFLAEMKKAGYEDIYFVTFPIEGISTREMRYQ
;
A
#
# COMPACT_ATOMS: atom_id res chain seq x y z
N MET A 1 -10.28 32.65 -12.71
CA MET A 1 -10.05 31.49 -11.82
C MET A 1 -11.17 31.47 -10.78
N THR A 2 -12.09 30.52 -10.85
CA THR A 2 -13.18 30.36 -9.87
C THR A 2 -12.56 29.97 -8.52
N LYS A 3 -12.81 30.75 -7.49
CA LYS A 3 -12.34 30.51 -6.13
C LYS A 3 -12.88 29.16 -5.66
N LYS A 4 -11.99 28.22 -5.32
CA LYS A 4 -12.37 26.89 -4.85
C LYS A 4 -13.06 27.02 -3.49
N VAL A 5 -14.30 26.50 -3.38
CA VAL A 5 -15.07 26.50 -2.13
C VAL A 5 -14.32 25.74 -1.06
N THR A 6 -14.27 26.30 0.15
CA THR A 6 -13.55 25.75 1.31
C THR A 6 -14.52 25.25 2.39
N ILE A 7 -14.03 24.48 3.35
CA ILE A 7 -14.82 24.03 4.50
C ILE A 7 -15.34 25.22 5.33
N ASN A 8 -14.63 26.34 5.34
CA ASN A 8 -15.06 27.54 6.05
C ASN A 8 -16.23 28.21 5.32
N ASP A 9 -16.25 28.21 3.98
CA ASP A 9 -17.36 28.74 3.19
C ASP A 9 -18.64 27.93 3.45
N ILE A 10 -18.55 26.59 3.49
CA ILE A 10 -19.68 25.71 3.85
C ILE A 10 -20.16 25.98 5.28
N ALA A 11 -19.24 26.10 6.22
CA ALA A 11 -19.58 26.38 7.63
C ALA A 11 -20.33 27.69 7.76
N SER A 12 -19.87 28.73 7.07
CA SER A 12 -20.55 30.05 7.03
C SER A 12 -21.92 29.99 6.36
N LEU A 13 -22.05 29.27 5.26
CA LEU A 13 -23.31 29.13 4.50
C LEU A 13 -24.40 28.44 5.34
N VAL A 14 -24.01 27.40 6.08
CA VAL A 14 -24.96 26.64 6.93
C VAL A 14 -25.17 27.27 8.32
N GLY A 15 -24.30 28.20 8.74
CA GLY A 15 -24.36 28.82 10.08
C GLY A 15 -23.89 27.90 11.20
N VAL A 16 -22.89 27.03 10.93
CA VAL A 16 -22.32 26.10 11.92
C VAL A 16 -20.81 26.23 12.01
N SER A 17 -20.20 25.58 13.02
CA SER A 17 -18.76 25.57 13.14
C SER A 17 -18.09 24.69 12.08
N LYS A 18 -16.84 25.01 11.74
CA LYS A 18 -15.99 24.13 10.91
C LYS A 18 -15.90 22.71 11.46
N ALA A 19 -15.88 22.56 12.81
CA ALA A 19 -15.89 21.27 13.47
C ALA A 19 -17.15 20.46 13.16
N THR A 20 -18.30 21.09 13.10
CA THR A 20 -19.59 20.46 12.75
C THR A 20 -19.55 19.92 11.33
N ILE A 21 -19.05 20.71 10.36
CA ILE A 21 -18.86 20.23 8.98
C ILE A 21 -17.89 19.05 8.94
N SER A 22 -16.77 19.13 9.67
CA SER A 22 -15.81 18.02 9.77
C SER A 22 -16.43 16.74 10.34
N TYR A 23 -17.27 16.83 11.37
CA TYR A 23 -18.01 15.68 11.90
C TYR A 23 -18.95 15.06 10.87
N TYR A 24 -19.66 15.88 10.10
CA TYR A 24 -20.52 15.42 9.02
C TYR A 24 -19.73 14.65 7.96
N LEU A 25 -18.64 15.23 7.47
CA LEU A 25 -17.78 14.63 6.44
C LEU A 25 -17.13 13.31 6.88
N ASN A 26 -16.87 13.15 8.17
CA ASN A 26 -16.29 11.93 8.74
C ASN A 26 -17.35 10.92 9.25
N GLY A 27 -18.62 11.12 8.92
CA GLY A 27 -19.71 10.20 9.28
C GLY A 27 -20.10 10.22 10.78
N ASN A 28 -19.57 11.17 11.57
CA ASN A 28 -19.89 11.28 12.99
C ASN A 28 -21.22 12.05 13.19
N MET A 29 -22.32 11.42 12.80
CA MET A 29 -23.65 12.03 12.76
C MET A 29 -24.29 12.25 14.16
N ARG A 30 -23.73 11.60 15.21
CA ARG A 30 -24.32 11.67 16.57
C ARG A 30 -24.23 13.06 17.21
N LYS A 31 -23.38 13.93 16.69
CA LYS A 31 -23.11 15.27 17.25
C LYS A 31 -23.92 16.39 16.58
N MET A 32 -24.93 16.06 15.79
CA MET A 32 -25.76 17.08 15.09
C MET A 32 -27.19 16.62 14.87
N SER A 33 -28.11 17.57 14.78
CA SER A 33 -29.52 17.31 14.50
C SER A 33 -29.73 16.83 13.04
N LEU A 34 -30.88 16.21 12.76
CA LEU A 34 -31.26 15.83 11.40
C LEU A 34 -31.36 17.05 10.48
N GLU A 35 -31.92 18.15 10.98
CA GLU A 35 -32.01 19.41 10.26
C GLU A 35 -30.64 19.95 9.84
N THR A 36 -29.66 19.93 10.77
CA THR A 36 -28.30 20.38 10.49
C THR A 36 -27.63 19.50 9.44
N ARG A 37 -27.84 18.18 9.47
CA ARG A 37 -27.30 17.26 8.47
C ARG A 37 -27.84 17.60 7.06
N GLU A 38 -29.13 17.83 6.96
CA GLU A 38 -29.76 18.14 5.70
C GLU A 38 -29.28 19.48 5.13
N LYS A 39 -29.15 20.52 5.96
CA LYS A 39 -28.57 21.80 5.55
C LYS A 39 -27.14 21.64 5.01
N ILE A 40 -26.31 20.82 5.67
CA ILE A 40 -24.93 20.57 5.23
C ILE A 40 -24.94 19.81 3.91
N ARG A 41 -25.78 18.78 3.76
CA ARG A 41 -25.90 18.00 2.53
C ARG A 41 -26.23 18.89 1.34
N LEU A 42 -27.27 19.72 1.46
CA LEU A 42 -27.70 20.65 0.43
C LEU A 42 -26.60 21.66 0.07
N ALA A 43 -25.96 22.26 1.07
CA ALA A 43 -24.87 23.21 0.84
C ALA A 43 -23.68 22.58 0.10
N ILE A 44 -23.34 21.32 0.38
CA ILE A 44 -22.29 20.59 -0.33
C ILE A 44 -22.71 20.31 -1.78
N GLU A 45 -23.95 19.88 -2.02
CA GLU A 45 -24.47 19.60 -3.36
C GLU A 45 -24.53 20.88 -4.23
N GLU A 46 -25.09 21.97 -3.70
CA GLU A 46 -25.20 23.25 -4.41
C GLU A 46 -23.85 23.88 -4.76
N THR A 47 -22.88 23.75 -3.86
CA THR A 47 -21.54 24.37 -4.04
C THR A 47 -20.55 23.48 -4.77
N GLY A 48 -20.86 22.19 -4.94
CA GLY A 48 -19.93 21.18 -5.47
C GLY A 48 -18.67 21.02 -4.58
N TYR A 49 -18.78 21.35 -3.28
CA TYR A 49 -17.65 21.27 -2.34
C TYR A 49 -17.10 19.85 -2.26
N GLN A 50 -15.80 19.74 -2.43
CA GLN A 50 -15.08 18.48 -2.21
C GLN A 50 -14.04 18.65 -1.09
N PRO A 51 -14.04 17.76 -0.08
CA PRO A 51 -13.05 17.80 0.98
C PRO A 51 -11.63 17.74 0.42
N ASN A 52 -10.77 18.64 0.87
CA ASN A 52 -9.36 18.62 0.50
C ASN A 52 -8.62 17.60 1.37
N LYS A 53 -8.29 16.45 0.79
CA LYS A 53 -7.56 15.37 1.47
C LYS A 53 -6.19 15.82 1.99
N MET A 54 -5.48 16.71 1.28
CA MET A 54 -4.21 17.26 1.76
C MET A 54 -4.39 18.10 3.03
N ALA A 55 -5.43 18.94 3.08
CA ALA A 55 -5.72 19.70 4.29
C ALA A 55 -6.15 18.82 5.46
N GLN A 56 -6.88 17.73 5.19
CA GLN A 56 -7.23 16.74 6.22
C GLN A 56 -5.99 16.00 6.73
N SER A 57 -5.08 15.58 5.85
CA SER A 57 -3.86 14.87 6.24
C SER A 57 -2.93 15.71 7.11
N LEU A 58 -2.89 17.02 6.92
CA LEU A 58 -2.14 17.95 7.78
C LEU A 58 -2.68 17.95 9.23
N VAL A 59 -3.99 17.81 9.40
CA VAL A 59 -4.62 17.78 10.74
C VAL A 59 -4.48 16.41 11.39
N THR A 60 -4.71 15.34 10.62
CA THR A 60 -4.67 13.95 11.12
C THR A 60 -3.26 13.38 11.19
N ARG A 61 -2.29 14.00 10.53
CA ARG A 61 -0.93 13.47 10.28
C ARG A 61 -0.94 12.08 9.62
N ASP A 62 -2.01 11.77 8.87
CA ASP A 62 -2.20 10.52 8.16
C ASP A 62 -2.76 10.81 6.76
N THR A 63 -2.00 10.46 5.73
CA THR A 63 -2.39 10.66 4.33
C THR A 63 -3.39 9.64 3.83
N LYS A 64 -3.64 8.56 4.60
CA LYS A 64 -4.43 7.40 4.15
C LYS A 64 -3.95 6.84 2.81
N THR A 65 -2.62 6.89 2.59
CA THR A 65 -1.97 6.39 1.38
C THR A 65 -0.93 5.35 1.76
N ILE A 66 -1.00 4.18 1.15
CA ILE A 66 0.03 3.16 1.22
C ILE A 66 0.88 3.25 -0.05
N GLY A 67 2.19 3.38 0.13
CA GLY A 67 3.15 3.24 -0.95
C GLY A 67 3.43 1.77 -1.22
N VAL A 68 3.47 1.37 -2.48
CA VAL A 68 3.84 0.01 -2.88
C VAL A 68 4.97 0.11 -3.91
N VAL A 69 6.12 -0.41 -3.57
CA VAL A 69 7.29 -0.49 -4.45
C VAL A 69 7.42 -1.93 -4.94
N ILE A 70 7.56 -2.10 -6.23
CA ILE A 70 7.57 -3.40 -6.91
C ILE A 70 8.90 -3.52 -7.63
N ALA A 71 9.58 -4.66 -7.47
CA ALA A 71 10.83 -4.94 -8.17
C ALA A 71 10.63 -5.05 -9.68
N ASP A 72 9.59 -5.78 -10.11
CA ASP A 72 9.30 -6.00 -11.53
C ASP A 72 7.81 -6.25 -11.75
N ILE A 73 7.13 -5.28 -12.36
CA ILE A 73 5.69 -5.35 -12.66
C ILE A 73 5.35 -6.38 -13.75
N THR A 74 6.34 -6.80 -14.54
CA THR A 74 6.14 -7.83 -15.58
C THR A 74 6.04 -9.23 -15.01
N ASN A 75 6.39 -9.43 -13.74
CA ASN A 75 6.24 -10.71 -13.05
C ASN A 75 4.76 -11.04 -12.81
N PRO A 76 4.19 -12.11 -13.41
CA PRO A 76 2.77 -12.44 -13.28
C PRO A 76 2.30 -12.69 -11.84
N PHE A 77 3.19 -13.17 -10.96
CA PHE A 77 2.89 -13.36 -9.54
C PHE A 77 2.54 -12.03 -8.88
N ILE A 78 3.28 -10.97 -9.20
CA ILE A 78 3.11 -9.63 -8.62
C ILE A 78 1.75 -9.04 -8.95
N SER A 79 1.17 -9.33 -10.11
CA SER A 79 -0.19 -8.86 -10.47
C SER A 79 -1.25 -9.32 -9.46
N SER A 80 -1.15 -10.55 -8.98
CA SER A 80 -2.05 -11.09 -7.94
C SER A 80 -1.82 -10.43 -6.58
N VAL A 81 -0.57 -10.16 -6.23
CA VAL A 81 -0.20 -9.47 -4.99
C VAL A 81 -0.73 -8.03 -5.01
N ILE A 82 -0.51 -7.29 -6.10
CA ILE A 82 -1.03 -5.92 -6.30
C ILE A 82 -2.55 -5.89 -6.13
N LYS A 83 -3.25 -6.84 -6.75
CA LYS A 83 -4.72 -6.94 -6.65
C LYS A 83 -5.16 -7.11 -5.19
N GLY A 84 -4.52 -8.01 -4.45
CA GLY A 84 -4.82 -8.25 -3.03
C GLY A 84 -4.56 -7.02 -2.16
N ILE A 85 -3.43 -6.33 -2.38
CA ILE A 85 -3.10 -5.08 -1.69
C ILE A 85 -4.15 -4.00 -1.99
N HIS A 86 -4.47 -3.79 -3.27
CA HIS A 86 -5.45 -2.78 -3.68
C HIS A 86 -6.82 -3.02 -3.04
N ASP A 87 -7.34 -4.24 -3.13
CA ASP A 87 -8.68 -4.56 -2.59
C ASP A 87 -8.73 -4.38 -1.07
N THR A 88 -7.67 -4.80 -0.39
CA THR A 88 -7.57 -4.64 1.08
C THR A 88 -7.48 -3.17 1.45
N CYS A 89 -6.62 -2.40 0.82
CA CYS A 89 -6.49 -0.97 1.07
C CYS A 89 -7.81 -0.23 0.84
N LYS A 90 -8.51 -0.52 -0.28
CA LYS A 90 -9.83 0.03 -0.58
C LYS A 90 -10.84 -0.26 0.53
N LYS A 91 -10.89 -1.50 1.03
CA LYS A 91 -11.78 -1.90 2.13
C LYS A 91 -11.56 -1.08 3.41
N TYR A 92 -10.31 -0.72 3.70
CA TYR A 92 -9.95 0.08 4.88
C TYR A 92 -9.84 1.59 4.60
N GLY A 93 -10.26 2.06 3.43
CA GLY A 93 -10.28 3.49 3.08
C GLY A 93 -8.90 4.07 2.78
N TYR A 94 -7.91 3.23 2.43
CA TYR A 94 -6.60 3.67 1.96
C TYR A 94 -6.55 3.77 0.44
N THR A 95 -5.82 4.77 -0.03
CA THR A 95 -5.38 4.87 -1.42
C THR A 95 -4.04 4.13 -1.57
N VAL A 96 -3.77 3.57 -2.74
CA VAL A 96 -2.48 2.91 -3.02
C VAL A 96 -1.74 3.70 -4.10
N ASN A 97 -0.46 3.96 -3.85
CA ASN A 97 0.47 4.54 -4.81
C ASN A 97 1.51 3.48 -5.20
N PHE A 98 1.43 2.98 -6.44
CA PHE A 98 2.34 1.96 -6.96
C PHE A 98 3.51 2.60 -7.68
N THR A 99 4.72 2.05 -7.47
CA THR A 99 5.93 2.37 -8.21
C THR A 99 6.63 1.08 -8.62
N ASN A 100 7.28 1.08 -9.78
CA ASN A 100 8.04 -0.04 -10.30
C ASN A 100 9.53 0.32 -10.37
N SER A 101 10.39 -0.63 -10.04
CA SER A 101 11.84 -0.42 -9.96
C SER A 101 12.62 -1.08 -11.11
N ASP A 102 11.94 -1.83 -11.98
CA ASP A 102 12.55 -2.53 -13.13
C ASP A 102 13.80 -3.36 -12.77
N ASN A 103 13.80 -3.96 -11.58
CA ASN A 103 14.93 -4.68 -10.98
C ASN A 103 16.21 -3.82 -10.79
N ASP A 104 16.08 -2.48 -10.71
CA ASP A 104 17.16 -1.55 -10.47
C ASP A 104 17.10 -0.99 -9.04
N GLN A 105 18.19 -1.15 -8.27
CA GLN A 105 18.29 -0.69 -6.88
C GLN A 105 18.28 0.84 -6.75
N LEU A 106 18.81 1.57 -7.74
CA LEU A 106 18.80 3.04 -7.70
C LEU A 106 17.40 3.58 -7.89
N ILE A 107 16.65 3.00 -8.85
CA ILE A 107 15.24 3.35 -9.08
C ILE A 107 14.39 2.95 -7.85
N GLU A 108 14.67 1.82 -7.22
CA GLU A 108 14.02 1.40 -5.97
C GLU A 108 14.23 2.44 -4.87
N GLN A 109 15.46 2.89 -4.68
CA GLN A 109 15.80 3.93 -3.69
C GLN A 109 15.05 5.23 -3.97
N GLU A 110 15.08 5.74 -5.21
CA GLU A 110 14.36 6.95 -5.60
C GLU A 110 12.84 6.83 -5.35
N ASN A 111 12.26 5.70 -5.66
CA ASN A 111 10.86 5.42 -5.43
C ASN A 111 10.50 5.45 -3.94
N ILE A 112 11.32 4.84 -3.08
CA ILE A 112 11.13 4.84 -1.63
C ILE A 112 11.25 6.26 -1.08
N GLU A 113 12.30 7.01 -1.46
CA GLU A 113 12.49 8.39 -1.01
C GLU A 113 11.32 9.29 -1.41
N ARG A 114 10.81 9.15 -2.63
CA ARG A 114 9.63 9.89 -3.12
C ARG A 114 8.38 9.57 -2.29
N LEU A 115 8.13 8.31 -1.97
CA LEU A 115 6.99 7.91 -1.14
C LEU A 115 7.13 8.45 0.30
N GLN A 116 8.34 8.48 0.85
CA GLN A 116 8.62 9.06 2.16
C GLN A 116 8.37 10.57 2.17
N GLN A 117 8.79 11.29 1.13
CA GLN A 117 8.52 12.74 0.95
C GLN A 117 7.01 13.02 0.82
N GLN A 118 6.25 12.11 0.23
CA GLN A 118 4.79 12.18 0.16
C GLN A 118 4.10 11.85 1.48
N ASN A 119 4.86 11.51 2.54
CA ASN A 119 4.35 11.13 3.87
C ASN A 119 3.31 10.00 3.81
N VAL A 120 3.57 8.96 3.01
CA VAL A 120 2.68 7.79 2.98
C VAL A 120 2.57 7.17 4.37
N SER A 121 1.40 6.60 4.69
CA SER A 121 1.10 5.99 6.00
C SER A 121 1.95 4.75 6.28
N GLY A 122 2.35 4.04 5.21
CA GLY A 122 3.23 2.88 5.26
C GLY A 122 3.71 2.49 3.86
N ILE A 123 4.71 1.62 3.80
CA ILE A 123 5.30 1.09 2.56
C ILE A 123 5.19 -0.43 2.56
N ILE A 124 4.69 -0.99 1.46
CA ILE A 124 4.78 -2.41 1.14
C ILE A 124 5.81 -2.53 0.02
N LEU A 125 6.80 -3.39 0.20
CA LEU A 125 7.99 -3.43 -0.65
C LEU A 125 8.27 -4.87 -1.13
N ASP A 126 8.10 -5.12 -2.43
CA ASP A 126 8.74 -6.21 -3.15
C ASP A 126 10.09 -5.69 -3.65
N THR A 127 11.14 -5.94 -2.85
CA THR A 127 12.46 -5.32 -3.07
C THR A 127 13.29 -6.03 -4.13
N VAL A 128 14.15 -5.28 -4.80
CA VAL A 128 15.15 -5.81 -5.74
C VAL A 128 16.19 -6.67 -5.00
N ASP A 129 16.69 -6.17 -3.88
CA ASP A 129 17.63 -6.88 -3.00
C ASP A 129 17.25 -6.68 -1.53
N ALA A 130 16.72 -7.74 -0.92
CA ALA A 130 16.27 -7.72 0.48
C ALA A 130 17.41 -7.54 1.51
N ASN A 131 18.66 -7.71 1.12
CA ASN A 131 19.84 -7.59 2.01
C ASN A 131 20.59 -6.26 1.80
N SER A 132 20.10 -5.37 0.95
CA SER A 132 20.74 -4.09 0.67
C SER A 132 20.79 -3.17 1.91
N LEU A 133 21.78 -2.27 1.94
CA LEU A 133 21.90 -1.24 2.97
C LEU A 133 20.68 -0.28 3.00
N LEU A 134 19.99 -0.12 1.89
CA LEU A 134 18.75 0.63 1.81
C LEU A 134 17.68 0.03 2.73
N ILE A 135 17.47 -1.27 2.63
CA ILE A 135 16.46 -2.01 3.43
C ILE A 135 16.77 -1.92 4.93
N GLN A 136 18.05 -1.96 5.29
CA GLN A 136 18.49 -1.84 6.69
C GLN A 136 18.12 -0.51 7.34
N LYS A 137 17.99 0.56 6.55
CA LYS A 137 17.66 1.91 7.02
C LYS A 137 16.16 2.19 7.11
N LEU A 138 15.31 1.28 6.61
CA LEU A 138 13.87 1.50 6.59
C LEU A 138 13.23 1.38 7.98
N SER A 139 12.16 2.13 8.18
CA SER A 139 11.40 2.10 9.44
C SER A 139 10.65 0.79 9.60
N LYS A 140 11.00 0.00 10.62
CA LYS A 140 10.31 -1.26 10.98
C LYS A 140 8.82 -1.08 11.28
N LYS A 141 8.40 0.10 11.74
CA LYS A 141 7.00 0.38 12.08
C LYS A 141 6.12 0.71 10.87
N ARG A 142 6.73 1.04 9.73
CA ARG A 142 6.02 1.54 8.55
C ARG A 142 6.36 0.80 7.27
N THR A 143 7.16 -0.26 7.34
CA THR A 143 7.59 -1.02 6.16
C THR A 143 7.34 -2.49 6.37
N VAL A 144 6.71 -3.12 5.37
CA VAL A 144 6.49 -4.57 5.29
C VAL A 144 7.07 -5.05 3.96
N LEU A 145 7.90 -6.08 4.03
CA LEU A 145 8.38 -6.77 2.84
C LEU A 145 7.33 -7.77 2.33
N VAL A 146 7.31 -7.99 1.03
CA VAL A 146 6.50 -9.03 0.41
C VAL A 146 7.37 -9.85 -0.55
N ASP A 147 7.12 -11.15 -0.60
CA ASP A 147 7.81 -12.16 -1.41
C ASP A 147 9.28 -12.40 -0.99
N ARG A 148 10.14 -11.41 -1.02
CA ARG A 148 11.57 -11.55 -0.73
C ARG A 148 11.88 -11.21 0.72
N GLN A 149 12.49 -12.16 1.44
CA GLN A 149 12.85 -12.04 2.85
C GLN A 149 14.31 -11.63 3.00
N SER A 150 14.59 -10.67 3.88
CA SER A 150 15.95 -10.30 4.25
C SER A 150 16.55 -11.31 5.25
N ARG A 151 17.85 -11.56 5.16
CA ARG A 151 18.64 -12.29 6.16
C ARG A 151 19.30 -11.34 7.16
N GLU A 152 19.49 -10.07 6.76
CA GLU A 152 20.23 -9.06 7.50
C GLU A 152 19.35 -8.23 8.44
N VAL A 153 18.06 -8.08 8.07
CA VAL A 153 17.16 -7.17 8.77
C VAL A 153 15.85 -7.86 9.16
N THR A 154 15.45 -7.64 10.41
CA THR A 154 14.14 -8.07 10.89
C THR A 154 13.08 -7.03 10.52
N LEU A 155 12.52 -7.13 9.32
CA LEU A 155 11.30 -6.45 8.90
C LEU A 155 10.16 -7.47 8.83
N ASP A 156 8.95 -7.03 9.15
CA ASP A 156 7.78 -7.86 8.93
C ASP A 156 7.72 -8.24 7.44
N THR A 157 7.58 -9.53 7.16
CA THR A 157 7.62 -10.04 5.79
C THR A 157 6.47 -11.01 5.55
N VAL A 158 5.74 -10.80 4.47
CA VAL A 158 4.69 -11.71 3.99
C VAL A 158 5.24 -12.53 2.84
N VAL A 159 5.34 -13.83 3.03
CA VAL A 159 5.91 -14.78 2.05
C VAL A 159 4.92 -15.90 1.74
N SER A 160 5.04 -16.49 0.55
CA SER A 160 4.37 -17.74 0.23
C SER A 160 5.16 -18.94 0.81
N ASN A 161 4.48 -20.07 0.96
CA ASN A 161 5.08 -21.30 1.49
C ASN A 161 5.94 -22.01 0.42
N ASN A 162 6.96 -21.32 -0.09
CA ASN A 162 7.76 -21.75 -1.23
C ASN A 162 8.35 -23.16 -1.05
N ARG A 163 9.01 -23.43 0.08
CA ARG A 163 9.69 -24.69 0.34
C ARG A 163 8.72 -25.88 0.38
N ASN A 164 7.68 -25.80 1.22
CA ASN A 164 6.79 -26.94 1.41
C ASN A 164 5.90 -27.16 0.17
N SER A 165 5.49 -26.11 -0.53
CA SER A 165 4.75 -26.23 -1.78
C SER A 165 5.58 -26.91 -2.86
N THR A 166 6.88 -26.56 -2.99
CA THR A 166 7.78 -27.23 -3.94
C THR A 166 7.99 -28.69 -3.58
N LYS A 167 8.23 -29.00 -2.30
CA LYS A 167 8.37 -30.39 -1.84
C LYS A 167 7.11 -31.22 -2.08
N ALA A 168 5.94 -30.66 -1.80
CA ALA A 168 4.67 -31.35 -2.05
C ALA A 168 4.47 -31.61 -3.54
N PHE A 169 4.75 -30.62 -4.40
CA PHE A 169 4.67 -30.76 -5.85
C PHE A 169 5.61 -31.85 -6.38
N LEU A 170 6.88 -31.85 -5.95
CA LEU A 170 7.87 -32.88 -6.31
C LEU A 170 7.45 -34.28 -5.84
N ALA A 171 6.85 -34.39 -4.67
CA ALA A 171 6.33 -35.67 -4.15
C ALA A 171 5.18 -36.19 -5.03
N GLU A 172 4.28 -35.33 -5.50
CA GLU A 172 3.20 -35.75 -6.41
C GLU A 172 3.73 -36.14 -7.80
N MET A 173 4.75 -35.42 -8.33
CA MET A 173 5.40 -35.83 -9.57
C MET A 173 6.04 -37.21 -9.46
N LYS A 174 6.73 -37.49 -8.35
CA LYS A 174 7.35 -38.80 -8.10
C LYS A 174 6.30 -39.91 -7.98
N LYS A 175 5.18 -39.67 -7.31
CA LYS A 175 4.05 -40.62 -7.27
C LYS A 175 3.44 -40.88 -8.64
N ALA A 176 3.44 -39.87 -9.51
CA ALA A 176 2.96 -39.99 -10.88
C ALA A 176 3.97 -40.73 -11.82
N GLY A 177 5.12 -41.17 -11.31
CA GLY A 177 6.10 -41.96 -12.06
C GLY A 177 7.17 -41.14 -12.79
N TYR A 178 7.29 -39.84 -12.52
CA TYR A 178 8.39 -39.03 -13.09
C TYR A 178 9.69 -39.36 -12.34
N GLU A 179 10.71 -39.83 -13.08
CA GLU A 179 12.04 -40.17 -12.55
C GLU A 179 13.01 -39.00 -12.69
N ASP A 180 12.98 -38.30 -13.82
CA ASP A 180 13.83 -37.16 -14.13
C ASP A 180 13.06 -35.86 -14.04
N ILE A 181 13.46 -35.01 -13.08
CA ILE A 181 12.82 -33.72 -12.82
C ILE A 181 13.88 -32.63 -12.90
N TYR A 182 13.68 -31.66 -13.80
CA TYR A 182 14.58 -30.52 -13.99
C TYR A 182 13.99 -29.25 -13.39
N PHE A 183 14.80 -28.52 -12.61
CA PHE A 183 14.44 -27.23 -12.05
C PHE A 183 15.07 -26.10 -12.85
N VAL A 184 14.25 -25.40 -13.63
CA VAL A 184 14.68 -24.26 -14.45
C VAL A 184 14.33 -22.97 -13.73
N THR A 185 15.32 -22.12 -13.49
CA THR A 185 15.15 -20.85 -12.78
C THR A 185 16.17 -19.80 -13.23
N PHE A 186 15.95 -18.54 -12.90
CA PHE A 186 16.99 -17.51 -12.91
C PHE A 186 18.03 -17.78 -11.80
N PRO A 187 19.19 -17.04 -11.76
CA PRO A 187 20.19 -17.20 -10.70
C PRO A 187 19.54 -17.24 -9.30
N ILE A 188 19.98 -18.21 -8.49
CA ILE A 188 19.31 -18.52 -7.21
C ILE A 188 19.82 -17.60 -6.10
N GLU A 189 21.12 -17.27 -6.14
CA GLU A 189 21.81 -16.56 -5.08
C GLU A 189 21.20 -15.18 -4.80
N GLY A 190 21.04 -14.86 -3.51
CA GLY A 190 20.51 -13.58 -3.06
C GLY A 190 18.99 -13.40 -3.16
N ILE A 191 18.27 -14.35 -3.77
CA ILE A 191 16.81 -14.29 -3.90
C ILE A 191 16.18 -15.38 -3.03
N SER A 192 15.72 -15.01 -1.85
CA SER A 192 15.21 -15.94 -0.81
C SER A 192 14.15 -16.92 -1.31
N THR A 193 13.24 -16.49 -2.16
CA THR A 193 12.17 -17.34 -2.71
C THR A 193 12.71 -18.42 -3.67
N ARG A 194 13.74 -18.12 -4.46
CA ARG A 194 14.41 -19.09 -5.35
C ARG A 194 15.21 -20.09 -4.53
N GLU A 195 15.95 -19.62 -3.54
CA GLU A 195 16.71 -20.47 -2.62
C GLU A 195 15.80 -21.47 -1.88
N MET A 196 14.66 -21.00 -1.36
CA MET A 196 13.69 -21.86 -0.66
C MET A 196 13.06 -22.92 -1.55
N ARG A 197 12.86 -22.64 -2.85
CA ARG A 197 12.33 -23.60 -3.81
C ARG A 197 13.37 -24.64 -4.22
N TYR A 198 14.65 -24.29 -4.19
CA TYR A 198 15.77 -25.18 -4.55
C TYR A 198 16.16 -26.12 -3.40
N GLN A 199 15.98 -25.75 -2.16
CA GLN A 199 16.25 -26.55 -0.95
C GLN A 199 15.20 -27.65 -0.68
#